data_1a63db409bc32a3c95d7c3f424f43773
#
_entry.id   1a63db409bc32a3c95d7c3f424f43773
#
_cell.length_a   1.000
_cell.length_b   1.000
_cell.length_c   1.000
_cell.angle_alpha   90.00
_cell.angle_beta   90.00
_cell.angle_gamma   90.00
#
_symmetry.space_group_name_H-M   'P 1'
#
loop_
_entity.id
_entity.type
_entity.pdbx_description
1 polymer ?
#
loop_
_entity_poly.entity_id
_entity_poly.type
_entity_poly.pdbx_seq_one_letter_code
_entity_poly.pdbx_strand_id
1 'polypeptide(L)'
;MILMLLASGAMAADAGNITGRVTAGKGISVVWVEAVAGKTFPKPDKALTMDQKSLLFQPHILVAPVGTTVQFLNSDNVQHNIFWPAISGNKKLTHNMGTWPKGQIRNFQFDTPGVVPLLCNVHPEMSGYVIVTPTPYYAETDDSGSFKITNVPDGSYTVTAWHEGYKNQSKPVAVGGDVTVEFTLSK
;
A
#
# COMPACT_ATOMS: atom_id res chain seq x y z
N MET A 1 13.24 -55.03 -9.19
CA MET A 1 12.08 -54.12 -9.02
C MET A 1 12.65 -52.72 -8.87
N ILE A 2 12.71 -51.96 -9.97
CA ILE A 2 13.33 -50.62 -10.02
C ILE A 2 12.21 -49.64 -9.72
N LEU A 3 12.33 -48.90 -8.60
CA LEU A 3 11.43 -47.87 -8.17
C LEU A 3 11.81 -46.57 -8.92
N MET A 4 11.03 -46.21 -9.94
CA MET A 4 11.16 -44.90 -10.60
C MET A 4 10.58 -43.82 -9.66
N LEU A 5 11.44 -43.00 -9.08
CA LEU A 5 11.03 -41.73 -8.45
C LEU A 5 10.64 -40.76 -9.58
N LEU A 6 9.34 -40.50 -9.70
CA LEU A 6 8.85 -39.37 -10.48
C LEU A 6 9.13 -38.07 -9.68
N ALA A 7 10.17 -37.36 -10.07
CA ALA A 7 10.38 -35.99 -9.60
C ALA A 7 9.31 -35.11 -10.26
N SER A 8 8.27 -34.71 -9.50
CA SER A 8 7.35 -33.67 -9.93
C SER A 8 8.11 -32.34 -9.85
N GLY A 9 8.68 -31.89 -10.95
CA GLY A 9 9.17 -30.52 -11.08
C GLY A 9 8.00 -29.57 -10.93
N ALA A 10 8.00 -28.78 -9.86
CA ALA A 10 7.12 -27.62 -9.76
C ALA A 10 7.50 -26.68 -10.92
N MET A 11 6.65 -26.57 -11.95
CA MET A 11 6.78 -25.55 -12.96
C MET A 11 6.68 -24.21 -12.24
N ALA A 12 7.70 -23.36 -12.34
CA ALA A 12 7.58 -21.98 -11.94
C ALA A 12 6.39 -21.39 -12.73
N ALA A 13 5.41 -20.84 -12.04
CA ALA A 13 4.33 -20.15 -12.73
C ALA A 13 4.95 -19.01 -13.54
N ASP A 14 4.62 -18.91 -14.81
CA ASP A 14 5.01 -17.78 -15.64
C ASP A 14 4.49 -16.51 -14.96
N ALA A 15 5.22 -15.42 -15.09
CA ALA A 15 4.90 -14.16 -14.47
C ALA A 15 5.10 -13.02 -15.46
N GLY A 16 4.20 -12.05 -15.42
CA GLY A 16 4.26 -10.85 -16.24
C GLY A 16 4.36 -9.58 -15.42
N ASN A 17 4.41 -8.45 -16.12
CA ASN A 17 4.34 -7.14 -15.51
C ASN A 17 2.99 -6.50 -15.84
N ILE A 18 2.41 -5.80 -14.87
CA ILE A 18 1.26 -4.92 -15.12
C ILE A 18 1.82 -3.50 -15.19
N THR A 19 1.72 -2.90 -16.37
CA THR A 19 2.14 -1.52 -16.62
C THR A 19 0.93 -0.67 -16.95
N GLY A 20 1.09 0.65 -16.90
CA GLY A 20 0.03 1.54 -17.30
C GLY A 20 0.20 2.94 -16.78
N ARG A 21 -0.92 3.67 -16.82
CA ARG A 21 -0.99 5.06 -16.38
C ARG A 21 -2.25 5.32 -15.57
N VAL A 22 -2.10 6.14 -14.53
CA VAL A 22 -3.21 6.71 -13.76
C VAL A 22 -3.34 8.19 -14.13
N THR A 23 -4.48 8.58 -14.69
CA THR A 23 -4.85 9.97 -14.90
C THR A 23 -5.64 10.45 -13.70
N ALA A 24 -5.05 11.35 -12.90
CA ALA A 24 -5.64 11.97 -11.72
C ALA A 24 -5.09 13.39 -11.52
N GLY A 25 -5.17 13.95 -10.33
CA GLY A 25 -4.57 15.23 -9.95
C GLY A 25 -3.04 15.20 -9.83
N LYS A 26 -2.49 16.24 -9.21
CA LYS A 26 -1.08 16.29 -8.85
C LYS A 26 -0.80 15.36 -7.67
N GLY A 27 0.37 14.77 -7.64
CA GLY A 27 0.82 13.84 -6.62
C GLY A 27 0.87 12.40 -7.14
N ILE A 28 1.29 11.49 -6.28
CA ILE A 28 1.40 10.08 -6.63
C ILE A 28 0.04 9.37 -6.50
N SER A 29 -0.18 8.38 -7.34
CA SER A 29 -1.24 7.39 -7.19
C SER A 29 -0.61 6.06 -6.74
N VAL A 30 -1.41 5.22 -6.11
CA VAL A 30 -1.00 3.86 -5.72
C VAL A 30 -1.87 2.87 -6.45
N VAL A 31 -1.24 1.87 -7.08
CA VAL A 31 -1.92 0.81 -7.82
C VAL A 31 -1.53 -0.54 -7.23
N TRP A 32 -2.51 -1.41 -6.99
CA TRP A 32 -2.24 -2.73 -6.40
C TRP A 32 -3.16 -3.82 -6.93
N VAL A 33 -2.70 -5.07 -6.79
CA VAL A 33 -3.48 -6.29 -7.04
C VAL A 33 -4.23 -6.65 -5.76
N GLU A 34 -5.57 -6.81 -5.82
CA GLU A 34 -6.42 -7.06 -4.65
C GLU A 34 -6.19 -8.43 -4.02
N ALA A 35 -6.01 -9.46 -4.82
CA ALA A 35 -5.78 -10.80 -4.33
C ALA A 35 -5.10 -11.68 -5.38
N VAL A 36 -4.37 -12.69 -4.92
CA VAL A 36 -3.86 -13.77 -5.76
C VAL A 36 -4.48 -15.07 -5.28
N ALA A 37 -5.30 -15.70 -6.12
CA ALA A 37 -6.06 -16.89 -5.75
C ALA A 37 -5.16 -17.99 -5.18
N GLY A 38 -5.54 -18.55 -4.04
CA GLY A 38 -4.82 -19.63 -3.37
C GLY A 38 -3.47 -19.23 -2.76
N LYS A 39 -3.11 -17.94 -2.74
CA LYS A 39 -1.86 -17.47 -2.12
C LYS A 39 -2.13 -16.62 -0.89
N THR A 40 -1.31 -16.86 0.13
CA THR A 40 -1.11 -15.98 1.27
C THR A 40 0.34 -15.50 1.25
N PHE A 41 0.58 -14.31 1.73
CA PHE A 41 1.91 -13.72 1.74
C PHE A 41 2.43 -13.62 3.17
N PRO A 42 3.72 -13.89 3.41
CA PRO A 42 4.32 -13.68 4.71
C PRO A 42 4.27 -12.20 5.07
N LYS A 43 4.18 -11.91 6.36
CA LYS A 43 4.31 -10.53 6.86
C LYS A 43 5.70 -10.01 6.52
N PRO A 44 5.82 -8.75 6.08
CA PRO A 44 7.13 -8.15 5.86
C PRO A 44 7.95 -8.06 7.15
N ASP A 45 9.18 -8.55 7.11
CA ASP A 45 10.09 -8.50 8.28
C ASP A 45 10.64 -7.11 8.55
N LYS A 46 10.78 -6.30 7.50
CA LYS A 46 11.32 -4.95 7.60
C LYS A 46 10.23 -3.95 7.94
N ALA A 47 10.41 -3.24 9.05
CA ALA A 47 9.57 -2.10 9.39
C ALA A 47 9.79 -0.94 8.40
N LEU A 48 8.71 -0.23 8.08
CA LEU A 48 8.73 1.02 7.35
C LEU A 48 8.67 2.20 8.33
N THR A 49 9.06 3.38 7.87
CA THR A 49 9.13 4.58 8.71
C THR A 49 8.24 5.68 8.16
N MET A 50 7.46 6.30 9.06
CA MET A 50 6.71 7.52 8.85
C MET A 50 7.18 8.54 9.88
N ASP A 51 7.78 9.64 9.44
CA ASP A 51 8.29 10.69 10.34
C ASP A 51 7.30 11.87 10.40
N GLN A 52 7.22 12.49 11.56
CA GLN A 52 6.54 13.77 11.77
C GLN A 52 7.63 14.84 11.83
N LYS A 53 7.80 15.56 10.74
CA LYS A 53 8.88 16.53 10.56
C LYS A 53 8.41 17.75 9.79
N SER A 54 8.74 18.93 10.29
CA SER A 54 8.33 20.23 9.73
C SER A 54 6.80 20.38 9.65
N LEU A 55 6.09 19.86 10.65
CA LEU A 55 4.62 19.81 10.72
C LEU A 55 3.98 19.04 9.54
N LEU A 56 4.66 18.02 9.02
CA LEU A 56 4.22 17.15 7.94
C LEU A 56 4.45 15.68 8.29
N PHE A 57 3.62 14.79 7.76
CA PHE A 57 3.94 13.36 7.66
C PHE A 57 4.88 13.14 6.47
N GLN A 58 6.00 12.48 6.70
CA GLN A 58 7.02 12.21 5.68
C GLN A 58 7.40 10.72 5.64
N PRO A 59 7.12 10.02 4.54
CA PRO A 59 6.49 10.53 3.31
C PRO A 59 5.00 10.89 3.54
N HIS A 60 4.42 11.71 2.67
CA HIS A 60 2.99 12.06 2.74
C HIS A 60 2.10 10.82 2.52
N ILE A 61 2.51 9.94 1.62
CA ILE A 61 1.89 8.65 1.36
C ILE A 61 2.94 7.56 1.59
N LEU A 62 2.62 6.58 2.44
CA LEU A 62 3.45 5.40 2.70
C LEU A 62 2.68 4.16 2.24
N VAL A 63 3.25 3.38 1.33
CA VAL A 63 2.64 2.12 0.91
C VAL A 63 3.24 0.97 1.71
N ALA A 64 2.37 0.17 2.30
CA ALA A 64 2.75 -0.92 3.20
C ALA A 64 1.91 -2.18 2.89
N PRO A 65 2.49 -3.30 2.48
CA PRO A 65 1.75 -4.56 2.42
C PRO A 65 1.17 -4.95 3.78
N VAL A 66 0.03 -5.63 3.78
CA VAL A 66 -0.63 -6.09 5.01
C VAL A 66 0.33 -6.86 5.93
N GLY A 67 0.27 -6.60 7.24
CA GLY A 67 1.18 -7.16 8.23
C GLY A 67 2.46 -6.35 8.46
N THR A 68 2.69 -5.28 7.69
CA THR A 68 3.86 -4.40 7.88
C THR A 68 3.76 -3.64 9.19
N THR A 69 4.86 -3.61 9.93
CA THR A 69 5.03 -2.69 11.05
C THR A 69 5.49 -1.33 10.53
N VAL A 70 4.80 -0.26 10.91
CA VAL A 70 5.23 1.12 10.65
C VAL A 70 5.74 1.74 11.95
N GLN A 71 6.95 2.28 11.89
CA GLN A 71 7.58 3.06 12.95
C GLN A 71 7.25 4.54 12.72
N PHE A 72 6.50 5.12 13.65
CA PHE A 72 6.15 6.53 13.64
C PHE A 72 7.14 7.32 14.51
N LEU A 73 7.91 8.18 13.86
CA LEU A 73 8.89 9.05 14.51
C LEU A 73 8.29 10.44 14.75
N ASN A 74 8.91 11.18 15.68
CA ASN A 74 8.72 12.62 15.81
C ASN A 74 10.09 13.28 15.80
N SER A 75 10.45 13.94 14.70
CA SER A 75 11.69 14.70 14.53
C SER A 75 11.55 16.19 14.82
N ASP A 76 10.32 16.69 15.08
CA ASP A 76 10.06 18.09 15.42
C ASP A 76 10.31 18.40 16.90
N ASN A 77 10.57 19.65 17.22
CA ASN A 77 10.76 20.12 18.60
C ASN A 77 9.42 20.33 19.36
N VAL A 78 8.30 19.92 18.78
CA VAL A 78 6.95 19.97 19.35
C VAL A 78 6.37 18.58 19.50
N GLN A 79 5.33 18.45 20.32
CA GLN A 79 4.61 17.19 20.43
C GLN A 79 3.67 16.99 19.26
N HIS A 80 3.55 15.77 18.79
CA HIS A 80 2.60 15.34 17.78
C HIS A 80 1.73 14.20 18.27
N ASN A 81 0.56 14.07 17.66
CA ASN A 81 -0.35 12.96 17.80
C ASN A 81 -0.54 12.28 16.45
N ILE A 82 -0.80 11.00 16.45
CA ILE A 82 -1.29 10.29 15.25
C ILE A 82 -2.59 9.57 15.59
N PHE A 83 -3.60 9.80 14.78
CA PHE A 83 -4.83 9.02 14.81
C PHE A 83 -5.39 8.87 13.41
N TRP A 84 -6.24 7.86 13.24
CA TRP A 84 -7.07 7.70 12.04
C TRP A 84 -8.50 7.36 12.43
N PRO A 85 -9.50 8.02 11.77
CA PRO A 85 -10.92 7.83 12.10
C PRO A 85 -11.51 6.56 11.53
N ALA A 86 -10.83 5.96 10.54
CA ALA A 86 -11.29 4.78 9.82
C ALA A 86 -10.17 4.16 9.00
N ILE A 87 -10.35 2.92 8.54
CA ILE A 87 -9.61 2.32 7.43
C ILE A 87 -10.61 2.08 6.30
N SER A 88 -10.37 2.64 5.11
CA SER A 88 -11.31 2.60 3.96
C SER A 88 -12.76 2.91 4.35
N GLY A 89 -12.97 3.89 5.22
CA GLY A 89 -14.29 4.31 5.71
C GLY A 89 -14.89 3.44 6.83
N ASN A 90 -14.27 2.32 7.19
CA ASN A 90 -14.73 1.48 8.31
C ASN A 90 -14.34 2.12 9.65
N LYS A 91 -15.28 2.80 10.29
CA LYS A 91 -15.11 3.49 11.58
C LYS A 91 -14.84 2.55 12.77
N LYS A 92 -15.11 1.24 12.66
CA LYS A 92 -14.75 0.27 13.71
C LYS A 92 -13.25 0.06 13.82
N LEU A 93 -12.50 0.48 12.80
CA LEU A 93 -11.04 0.40 12.73
C LEU A 93 -10.37 1.74 13.07
N THR A 94 -11.08 2.64 13.76
CA THR A 94 -10.50 3.87 14.30
C THR A 94 -9.40 3.53 15.31
N HIS A 95 -8.34 4.35 15.34
CA HIS A 95 -7.29 4.19 16.31
C HIS A 95 -6.63 5.54 16.63
N ASN A 96 -6.15 5.68 17.87
CA ASN A 96 -5.39 6.84 18.31
C ASN A 96 -4.15 6.36 19.06
N MET A 97 -2.99 6.66 18.53
CA MET A 97 -1.70 6.27 19.10
C MET A 97 -1.28 7.18 20.27
N GLY A 98 -2.04 8.25 20.56
CA GLY A 98 -1.72 9.25 21.57
C GLY A 98 -0.68 10.25 21.06
N THR A 99 -0.18 11.06 22.00
CA THR A 99 0.76 12.17 21.75
C THR A 99 2.14 11.83 22.30
N TRP A 100 3.20 12.24 21.59
CA TRP A 100 4.59 12.03 22.07
C TRP A 100 5.54 13.14 21.58
N PRO A 101 6.60 13.44 22.39
CA PRO A 101 7.60 14.44 22.05
C PRO A 101 8.63 13.92 21.06
N LYS A 102 9.50 14.82 20.60
CA LYS A 102 10.67 14.54 19.77
C LYS A 102 11.51 13.36 20.27
N GLY A 103 11.96 12.54 19.32
CA GLY A 103 12.87 11.42 19.52
C GLY A 103 12.21 10.14 20.03
N GLN A 104 10.94 10.16 20.41
CA GLN A 104 10.20 8.95 20.70
C GLN A 104 9.67 8.31 19.42
N ILE A 105 9.62 6.99 19.42
CA ILE A 105 9.11 6.16 18.32
C ILE A 105 7.92 5.36 18.82
N ARG A 106 6.87 5.28 18.03
CA ARG A 106 5.75 4.38 18.26
C ARG A 106 5.55 3.47 17.07
N ASN A 107 5.25 2.21 17.34
CA ASN A 107 5.07 1.20 16.31
C ASN A 107 3.60 0.81 16.22
N PHE A 108 3.14 0.58 14.99
CA PHE A 108 1.84 -0.02 14.73
C PHE A 108 1.94 -1.02 13.57
N GLN A 109 1.38 -2.21 13.75
CA GLN A 109 1.31 -3.22 12.70
C GLN A 109 -0.05 -3.14 12.00
N PHE A 110 -0.03 -2.93 10.67
CA PHE A 110 -1.23 -2.82 9.87
C PHE A 110 -1.68 -4.18 9.34
N ASP A 111 -2.57 -4.85 10.05
CA ASP A 111 -3.09 -6.19 9.71
C ASP A 111 -4.38 -6.16 8.86
N THR A 112 -4.91 -4.98 8.58
CA THR A 112 -6.12 -4.80 7.76
C THR A 112 -5.79 -3.97 6.53
N PRO A 113 -6.00 -4.50 5.31
CA PRO A 113 -5.77 -3.74 4.08
C PRO A 113 -6.76 -2.58 3.93
N GLY A 114 -6.30 -1.52 3.27
CA GLY A 114 -7.13 -0.35 2.99
C GLY A 114 -6.37 0.97 3.09
N VAL A 115 -7.10 2.05 2.87
CA VAL A 115 -6.60 3.42 2.96
C VAL A 115 -6.75 3.93 4.39
N VAL A 116 -5.65 4.30 5.01
CA VAL A 116 -5.58 4.82 6.38
C VAL A 116 -5.20 6.30 6.33
N PRO A 117 -6.16 7.23 6.49
CA PRO A 117 -5.83 8.65 6.59
C PRO A 117 -5.22 8.94 7.96
N LEU A 118 -3.99 9.45 7.99
CA LEU A 118 -3.31 9.87 9.20
C LEU A 118 -3.60 11.34 9.47
N LEU A 119 -3.99 11.63 10.70
CA LEU A 119 -4.31 12.99 11.18
C LEU A 119 -3.57 13.27 12.50
N CYS A 120 -3.40 14.55 12.82
CA CYS A 120 -2.83 15.00 14.07
C CYS A 120 -3.83 15.90 14.83
N ASN A 121 -4.16 15.56 16.09
CA ASN A 121 -5.06 16.37 16.93
C ASN A 121 -4.39 17.65 17.45
N VAL A 122 -3.06 17.71 17.44
CA VAL A 122 -2.29 18.88 17.92
C VAL A 122 -2.13 19.93 16.82
N HIS A 123 -1.95 19.48 15.58
CA HIS A 123 -1.76 20.31 14.40
C HIS A 123 -2.74 19.86 13.31
N PRO A 124 -3.95 20.44 13.24
CA PRO A 124 -5.02 19.95 12.36
C PRO A 124 -4.70 20.02 10.86
N GLU A 125 -3.70 20.81 10.46
CA GLU A 125 -3.21 20.90 9.08
C GLU A 125 -2.37 19.69 8.66
N MET A 126 -1.88 18.89 9.61
CA MET A 126 -1.08 17.70 9.31
C MET A 126 -1.97 16.55 8.86
N SER A 127 -1.78 16.12 7.63
CA SER A 127 -2.41 14.93 7.07
C SER A 127 -1.42 14.09 6.26
N GLY A 128 -1.70 12.80 6.13
CA GLY A 128 -0.94 11.85 5.32
C GLY A 128 -1.70 10.55 5.20
N TYR A 129 -1.10 9.56 4.58
CA TYR A 129 -1.75 8.27 4.34
C TYR A 129 -0.81 7.10 4.53
N VAL A 130 -1.34 6.01 5.09
CA VAL A 130 -0.78 4.68 4.90
C VAL A 130 -1.72 3.89 4.00
N ILE A 131 -1.21 3.45 2.85
CA ILE A 131 -1.97 2.58 1.93
C ILE A 131 -1.55 1.14 2.23
N VAL A 132 -2.44 0.42 2.91
CA VAL A 132 -2.17 -0.98 3.27
C VAL A 132 -2.64 -1.88 2.13
N THR A 133 -1.69 -2.37 1.33
CA THR A 133 -2.00 -3.23 0.18
C THR A 133 -2.23 -4.67 0.62
N PRO A 134 -3.26 -5.37 0.08
CA PRO A 134 -3.57 -6.74 0.47
C PRO A 134 -2.56 -7.77 -0.05
N THR A 135 -1.76 -7.40 -1.04
CA THR A 135 -0.72 -8.22 -1.65
C THR A 135 0.59 -7.44 -1.79
N PRO A 136 1.74 -8.10 -2.00
CA PRO A 136 3.00 -7.41 -2.29
C PRO A 136 3.09 -6.86 -3.73
N TYR A 137 2.07 -7.08 -4.56
CA TYR A 137 2.03 -6.62 -5.94
C TYR A 137 1.37 -5.23 -6.01
N TYR A 138 2.20 -4.21 -5.90
CA TYR A 138 1.78 -2.81 -5.97
C TYR A 138 2.86 -1.94 -6.63
N ALA A 139 2.49 -0.74 -7.01
CA ALA A 139 3.39 0.31 -7.47
C ALA A 139 2.85 1.69 -7.11
N GLU A 140 3.76 2.62 -6.89
CA GLU A 140 3.49 4.05 -6.90
C GLU A 140 3.71 4.57 -8.32
N THR A 141 2.94 5.59 -8.72
CA THR A 141 3.16 6.24 -10.00
C THR A 141 4.33 7.21 -9.94
N ASP A 142 4.99 7.40 -11.06
CA ASP A 142 5.88 8.52 -11.27
C ASP A 142 5.11 9.84 -11.52
N ASP A 143 5.85 10.95 -11.73
CA ASP A 143 5.29 12.28 -11.98
C ASP A 143 4.43 12.35 -13.26
N SER A 144 4.61 11.42 -14.20
CA SER A 144 3.80 11.30 -15.41
C SER A 144 2.50 10.51 -15.18
N GLY A 145 2.32 9.92 -14.01
CA GLY A 145 1.25 9.00 -13.67
C GLY A 145 1.52 7.56 -14.10
N SER A 146 2.70 7.23 -14.65
CA SER A 146 3.04 5.89 -15.12
C SER A 146 3.42 4.98 -13.96
N PHE A 147 3.06 3.69 -14.04
CA PHE A 147 3.39 2.68 -13.03
C PHE A 147 3.80 1.36 -13.65
N LYS A 148 4.49 0.53 -12.85
CA LYS A 148 4.84 -0.84 -13.21
C LYS A 148 4.82 -1.73 -11.97
N ILE A 149 3.92 -2.73 -11.96
CA ILE A 149 3.90 -3.83 -10.98
C ILE A 149 4.62 -5.01 -11.63
N THR A 150 5.65 -5.55 -10.98
CA THR A 150 6.52 -6.57 -11.56
C THR A 150 6.24 -7.96 -11.00
N ASN A 151 6.56 -8.98 -11.78
CA ASN A 151 6.55 -10.39 -11.37
C ASN A 151 5.19 -10.86 -10.83
N VAL A 152 4.09 -10.36 -11.41
CA VAL A 152 2.74 -10.82 -11.09
C VAL A 152 2.54 -12.18 -11.75
N PRO A 153 2.18 -13.25 -11.02
CA PRO A 153 1.93 -14.57 -11.61
C PRO A 153 0.82 -14.49 -12.67
N ASP A 154 0.85 -15.40 -13.64
CA ASP A 154 -0.23 -15.52 -14.61
C ASP A 154 -1.56 -15.80 -13.91
N GLY A 155 -2.62 -15.14 -14.36
CA GLY A 155 -3.94 -15.23 -13.75
C GLY A 155 -4.86 -14.08 -14.05
N SER A 156 -6.06 -14.14 -13.48
CA SER A 156 -7.08 -13.06 -13.57
C SER A 156 -7.17 -12.33 -12.25
N TYR A 157 -7.03 -11.03 -12.28
CA TYR A 157 -6.93 -10.19 -11.10
C TYR A 157 -7.90 -9.02 -11.14
N THR A 158 -8.22 -8.48 -9.98
CA THR A 158 -8.73 -7.12 -9.83
C THR A 158 -7.56 -6.21 -9.46
N VAL A 159 -7.31 -5.20 -10.27
CA VAL A 159 -6.28 -4.18 -10.02
C VAL A 159 -6.99 -2.88 -9.66
N THR A 160 -6.61 -2.29 -8.54
CA THR A 160 -7.20 -1.06 -8.00
C THR A 160 -6.19 0.07 -8.03
N ALA A 161 -6.64 1.25 -8.46
CA ALA A 161 -5.90 2.50 -8.39
C ALA A 161 -6.56 3.46 -7.40
N TRP A 162 -5.75 4.09 -6.56
CA TRP A 162 -6.10 5.10 -5.59
C TRP A 162 -5.28 6.37 -5.83
N HIS A 163 -5.90 7.52 -5.59
CA HIS A 163 -5.24 8.82 -5.52
C HIS A 163 -5.94 9.69 -4.47
N GLU A 164 -5.19 10.51 -3.75
CA GLU A 164 -5.75 11.40 -2.73
C GLU A 164 -6.82 12.32 -3.31
N GLY A 165 -8.00 12.36 -2.68
CA GLY A 165 -9.12 13.19 -3.09
C GLY A 165 -9.90 12.71 -4.31
N TYR A 166 -9.65 11.47 -4.76
CA TYR A 166 -10.35 10.83 -5.88
C TYR A 166 -11.02 9.54 -5.43
N LYS A 167 -12.06 9.11 -6.15
CA LYS A 167 -12.66 7.78 -5.98
C LYS A 167 -11.74 6.71 -6.53
N ASN A 168 -11.61 5.60 -5.81
CA ASN A 168 -10.87 4.44 -6.31
C ASN A 168 -11.52 3.89 -7.57
N GLN A 169 -10.70 3.39 -8.47
CA GLN A 169 -11.15 2.65 -9.64
C GLN A 169 -10.52 1.26 -9.65
N SER A 170 -11.34 0.23 -9.82
CA SER A 170 -10.88 -1.15 -9.94
C SER A 170 -11.20 -1.67 -11.35
N LYS A 171 -10.28 -2.45 -11.93
CA LYS A 171 -10.43 -3.07 -13.24
C LYS A 171 -10.02 -4.53 -13.21
N PRO A 172 -10.71 -5.41 -13.95
CA PRO A 172 -10.24 -6.77 -14.19
C PRO A 172 -9.03 -6.73 -15.14
N VAL A 173 -8.00 -7.51 -14.82
CA VAL A 173 -6.76 -7.63 -15.60
C VAL A 173 -6.39 -9.10 -15.69
N ALA A 174 -6.20 -9.62 -16.91
CA ALA A 174 -5.67 -10.96 -17.14
C ALA A 174 -4.17 -10.87 -17.45
N VAL A 175 -3.35 -11.48 -16.60
CA VAL A 175 -1.90 -11.58 -16.78
C VAL A 175 -1.57 -12.92 -17.40
N GLY A 176 -0.91 -12.90 -18.55
CA GLY A 176 -0.35 -14.00 -19.29
C GLY A 176 0.85 -13.45 -20.05
N GLY A 177 1.86 -12.98 -19.29
CA GLY A 177 2.95 -12.12 -19.75
C GLY A 177 2.68 -10.64 -19.41
N ASP A 178 3.40 -9.73 -20.07
CA ASP A 178 3.26 -8.29 -19.85
C ASP A 178 1.90 -7.75 -20.34
N VAL A 179 1.24 -6.93 -19.50
CA VAL A 179 -0.08 -6.35 -19.81
C VAL A 179 -0.10 -4.87 -19.43
N THR A 180 -0.91 -4.09 -20.16
CA THR A 180 -1.11 -2.66 -19.91
C THR A 180 -2.54 -2.38 -19.48
N VAL A 181 -2.72 -1.53 -18.44
CA VAL A 181 -4.02 -1.08 -17.95
C VAL A 181 -3.98 0.41 -17.61
N GLU A 182 -4.97 1.16 -18.10
CA GLU A 182 -5.09 2.60 -17.87
C GLU A 182 -6.19 2.89 -16.85
N PHE A 183 -5.98 3.88 -15.98
CA PHE A 183 -6.98 4.36 -15.03
C PHE A 183 -7.25 5.85 -15.25
N THR A 184 -8.51 6.25 -15.13
CA THR A 184 -8.91 7.68 -15.13
C THR A 184 -9.81 7.88 -13.92
N LEU A 185 -9.24 8.48 -12.86
CA LEU A 185 -9.94 8.63 -11.59
C LEU A 185 -10.83 9.87 -11.62
N SER A 186 -12.01 9.79 -11.00
CA SER A 186 -12.96 10.89 -10.82
C SER A 186 -13.06 11.32 -9.35
N LYS A 187 -13.39 12.58 -9.12
CA LYS A 187 -13.69 13.12 -7.77
C LYS A 187 -15.04 12.65 -7.26
#